data_63448491b85e3f7081cb863e3f67a9f1
#
_entry.id   63448491b85e3f7081cb863e3f67a9f1
#
_cell.length_a   1.000
_cell.length_b   1.000
_cell.length_c   1.000
_cell.angle_alpha   90.00
_cell.angle_beta   90.00
_cell.angle_gamma   90.00
#
_symmetry.space_group_name_H-M   'P 1'
#
loop_
_entity.id
_entity.type
_entity.pdbx_description
1 polymer ?
#
loop_
_entity_poly.entity_id
_entity_poly.type
_entity_poly.pdbx_seq_one_letter_code
_entity_poly.pdbx_strand_id
1 'polypeptide(L)'
;MNLLNYFNKKRELSPNNRKEYHLNEHGYVDLGNQFIDSSDLANKYEKCDFSKSSFAHSNRIYWIENRMFINSIFYKTIFRALAEHGNEFYSCLFEDINFKNAIIGYDSSCYVNCTFKKVKFGAFIKPQFRDCKFINCDFYDVDFQASNFENCEFIGNLDNVWFRGGFPTESLKKEFGYAKQNKMLNVSFEDAILHDVTFSDNCDLSTVLFPKQKRYLQPIITQYFIDNKSEIWLLFLIAHSKR
;
A
#
# COMPACT_ATOMS: atom_id res chain seq x y z
N MET A 1 -18.52 17.16 9.79
CA MET A 1 -19.49 16.35 9.03
C MET A 1 -19.34 14.92 9.52
N ASN A 2 -20.40 14.38 10.16
CA ASN A 2 -20.27 13.16 10.99
C ASN A 2 -20.22 11.93 10.08
N LEU A 3 -19.15 11.15 10.15
CA LEU A 3 -18.91 9.94 9.36
C LEU A 3 -20.09 8.93 9.40
N LEU A 4 -20.85 8.90 10.50
CA LEU A 4 -22.01 8.03 10.66
C LEU A 4 -23.17 8.38 9.70
N ASN A 5 -23.32 9.62 9.28
CA ASN A 5 -24.40 10.02 8.35
C ASN A 5 -24.09 9.70 6.88
N TYR A 6 -22.83 9.40 6.55
CA TYR A 6 -22.44 8.96 5.20
C TYR A 6 -22.85 7.51 4.95
N PHE A 7 -22.91 6.69 6.00
CA PHE A 7 -23.19 5.25 5.90
C PHE A 7 -24.69 4.90 5.76
N ASN A 8 -25.60 5.87 5.98
CA ASN A 8 -27.04 5.62 5.96
C ASN A 8 -27.74 5.91 4.62
N LYS A 9 -27.03 6.35 3.56
CA LYS A 9 -27.63 6.41 2.23
C LYS A 9 -27.80 5.00 1.67
N LYS A 10 -29.08 4.60 1.54
CA LYS A 10 -29.53 3.33 0.96
C LYS A 10 -28.72 2.97 -0.29
N ARG A 11 -28.14 1.78 -0.27
CA ARG A 11 -27.49 1.14 -1.38
C ARG A 11 -28.46 0.82 -2.49
N GLU A 12 -28.23 1.38 -3.64
CA GLU A 12 -28.65 0.73 -4.88
C GLU A 12 -27.43 -0.06 -5.40
N LEU A 13 -27.44 -1.36 -5.16
CA LEU A 13 -26.73 -2.28 -6.04
C LEU A 13 -27.26 -2.01 -7.45
N SER A 14 -26.37 -1.93 -8.43
CA SER A 14 -26.73 -1.68 -9.84
C SER A 14 -28.01 -2.45 -10.21
N PRO A 15 -29.05 -1.78 -10.78
CA PRO A 15 -30.38 -2.39 -10.91
C PRO A 15 -30.46 -3.59 -11.85
N ASN A 16 -29.39 -3.95 -12.56
CA ASN A 16 -29.46 -4.91 -13.66
C ASN A 16 -29.02 -6.34 -13.38
N ASN A 17 -28.54 -6.68 -12.17
CA ASN A 17 -28.23 -8.07 -11.87
C ASN A 17 -28.44 -8.36 -10.37
N ARG A 18 -29.67 -8.71 -10.00
CA ARG A 18 -29.93 -9.46 -8.77
C ARG A 18 -29.40 -10.91 -8.95
N LYS A 19 -28.08 -11.07 -9.01
CA LYS A 19 -27.48 -12.37 -8.69
C LYS A 19 -27.72 -12.58 -7.20
N GLU A 20 -28.38 -13.65 -6.84
CA GLU A 20 -28.37 -14.14 -5.46
C GLU A 20 -26.90 -14.45 -5.13
N TYR A 21 -26.29 -13.62 -4.32
CA TYR A 21 -24.93 -13.84 -3.87
C TYR A 21 -24.96 -14.92 -2.78
N HIS A 22 -24.21 -16.00 -3.00
CA HIS A 22 -24.00 -17.00 -1.98
C HIS A 22 -22.98 -16.46 -0.96
N LEU A 23 -23.24 -16.74 0.33
CA LEU A 23 -22.25 -16.51 1.37
C LEU A 23 -21.38 -17.76 1.51
N ASN A 24 -20.06 -17.54 1.67
CA ASN A 24 -19.17 -18.63 2.02
C ASN A 24 -19.34 -19.01 3.51
N GLU A 25 -18.64 -20.06 3.96
CA GLU A 25 -18.70 -20.57 5.34
C GLU A 25 -18.30 -19.55 6.42
N HIS A 26 -17.59 -18.48 6.02
CA HIS A 26 -17.15 -17.38 6.89
C HIS A 26 -18.09 -16.16 6.83
N GLY A 27 -19.21 -16.25 6.13
CA GLY A 27 -20.20 -15.19 6.00
C GLY A 27 -19.79 -14.02 5.08
N TYR A 28 -18.86 -14.25 4.15
CA TYR A 28 -18.52 -13.31 3.09
C TYR A 28 -19.35 -13.62 1.84
N VAL A 29 -19.70 -12.58 1.09
CA VAL A 29 -20.23 -12.74 -0.27
C VAL A 29 -19.16 -13.42 -1.12
N ASP A 30 -19.46 -14.61 -1.64
CA ASP A 30 -18.52 -15.39 -2.44
C ASP A 30 -18.45 -14.83 -3.88
N LEU A 31 -17.35 -14.17 -4.18
CA LEU A 31 -16.97 -13.69 -5.50
C LEU A 31 -15.70 -14.40 -6.00
N GLY A 32 -15.36 -15.52 -5.38
CA GLY A 32 -14.18 -16.30 -5.70
C GLY A 32 -14.22 -16.96 -7.07
N ASN A 33 -13.05 -17.18 -7.67
CA ASN A 33 -12.86 -17.84 -8.97
C ASN A 33 -13.64 -17.19 -10.14
N GLN A 34 -14.00 -15.90 -10.03
CA GLN A 34 -14.74 -15.18 -11.06
C GLN A 34 -13.81 -14.34 -11.93
N PHE A 35 -14.22 -14.14 -13.18
CA PHE A 35 -13.67 -13.07 -14.01
C PHE A 35 -14.49 -11.80 -13.77
N ILE A 36 -13.78 -10.72 -13.38
CA ILE A 36 -14.40 -9.43 -13.06
C ILE A 36 -13.85 -8.38 -14.03
N ASP A 37 -14.74 -7.82 -14.86
CA ASP A 37 -14.42 -6.72 -15.75
C ASP A 37 -14.62 -5.37 -15.07
N SER A 38 -13.87 -4.35 -15.50
CA SER A 38 -13.96 -2.99 -14.93
C SER A 38 -15.35 -2.37 -15.09
N SER A 39 -16.08 -2.73 -16.14
CA SER A 39 -17.46 -2.28 -16.40
C SER A 39 -18.46 -2.80 -15.37
N ASP A 40 -18.16 -3.92 -14.73
CA ASP A 40 -19.06 -4.62 -13.82
C ASP A 40 -18.83 -4.26 -12.34
N LEU A 41 -17.87 -3.36 -12.06
CA LEU A 41 -17.54 -2.99 -10.70
C LEU A 41 -18.63 -2.12 -10.05
N ALA A 42 -19.15 -2.60 -8.92
CA ALA A 42 -19.98 -1.78 -8.03
C ALA A 42 -19.16 -0.68 -7.35
N ASN A 43 -19.83 0.39 -6.92
CA ASN A 43 -19.17 1.49 -6.22
C ASN A 43 -18.63 1.08 -4.84
N LYS A 44 -19.25 0.08 -4.21
CA LYS A 44 -18.89 -0.40 -2.88
C LYS A 44 -19.02 -1.92 -2.76
N TYR A 45 -18.02 -2.52 -2.17
CA TYR A 45 -17.98 -3.92 -1.76
C TYR A 45 -17.79 -4.01 -0.24
N GLU A 46 -18.55 -4.84 0.43
CA GLU A 46 -18.42 -5.05 1.87
C GLU A 46 -18.57 -6.53 2.20
N LYS A 47 -17.62 -7.07 2.97
CA LYS A 47 -17.55 -8.50 3.29
C LYS A 47 -17.59 -9.37 2.03
N CYS A 48 -16.75 -9.09 1.06
CA CYS A 48 -16.63 -9.86 -0.17
C CYS A 48 -15.34 -10.67 -0.16
N ASP A 49 -15.44 -11.90 -0.65
CA ASP A 49 -14.29 -12.79 -0.86
C ASP A 49 -14.00 -12.89 -2.36
N PHE A 50 -12.89 -12.29 -2.78
CA PHE A 50 -12.40 -12.29 -4.17
C PHE A 50 -11.29 -13.33 -4.39
N SER A 51 -11.21 -14.35 -3.56
CA SER A 51 -10.16 -15.35 -3.63
C SER A 51 -10.10 -16.02 -5.00
N LYS A 52 -8.90 -16.02 -5.63
CA LYS A 52 -8.64 -16.59 -6.95
C LYS A 52 -9.44 -15.98 -8.09
N SER A 53 -10.10 -14.84 -7.88
CA SER A 53 -10.74 -14.09 -8.94
C SER A 53 -9.71 -13.43 -9.85
N SER A 54 -10.10 -13.15 -11.08
CA SER A 54 -9.28 -12.42 -12.04
C SER A 54 -9.92 -11.08 -12.38
N PHE A 55 -9.23 -10.01 -12.01
CA PHE A 55 -9.54 -8.66 -12.45
C PHE A 55 -8.75 -8.39 -13.73
N ALA A 56 -9.41 -8.26 -14.86
CA ALA A 56 -8.78 -8.04 -16.14
C ALA A 56 -9.73 -7.34 -17.13
N HIS A 57 -9.14 -6.71 -18.13
CA HIS A 57 -9.86 -6.25 -19.31
C HIS A 57 -9.18 -6.80 -20.57
N SER A 58 -9.95 -7.12 -21.59
CA SER A 58 -9.50 -7.97 -22.71
C SER A 58 -8.31 -7.43 -23.50
N ASN A 59 -8.05 -6.11 -23.53
CA ASN A 59 -6.95 -5.52 -24.30
C ASN A 59 -6.40 -4.21 -23.73
N ARG A 60 -6.59 -3.92 -22.45
CA ARG A 60 -6.22 -2.62 -21.86
C ARG A 60 -5.68 -2.80 -20.43
N ILE A 61 -5.05 -1.75 -19.90
CA ILE A 61 -4.82 -1.62 -18.48
C ILE A 61 -6.17 -1.70 -17.78
N TYR A 62 -6.26 -2.56 -16.77
CA TYR A 62 -7.45 -2.66 -15.94
C TYR A 62 -7.46 -1.50 -14.95
N TRP A 63 -8.48 -0.66 -15.01
CA TRP A 63 -8.64 0.49 -14.15
C TRP A 63 -9.66 0.19 -13.06
N ILE A 64 -9.26 0.37 -11.80
CA ILE A 64 -10.18 0.42 -10.68
C ILE A 64 -10.18 1.85 -10.17
N GLU A 65 -11.30 2.54 -10.27
CA GLU A 65 -11.43 3.95 -9.94
C GLU A 65 -12.57 4.22 -8.98
N ASN A 66 -12.27 5.01 -7.92
CA ASN A 66 -13.28 5.52 -7.00
C ASN A 66 -14.19 4.42 -6.43
N ARG A 67 -13.59 3.28 -6.08
CA ARG A 67 -14.30 2.15 -5.47
C ARG A 67 -13.96 2.04 -4.00
N MET A 68 -14.89 1.53 -3.21
CA MET A 68 -14.72 1.29 -1.80
C MET A 68 -14.83 -0.20 -1.49
N PHE A 69 -13.82 -0.73 -0.81
CA PHE A 69 -13.78 -2.12 -0.36
C PHE A 69 -13.66 -2.14 1.17
N ILE A 70 -14.58 -2.83 1.83
CA ILE A 70 -14.63 -2.90 3.30
C ILE A 70 -14.62 -4.36 3.74
N ASN A 71 -13.75 -4.74 4.68
CA ASN A 71 -13.66 -6.09 5.24
C ASN A 71 -13.64 -7.17 4.15
N SER A 72 -12.90 -6.92 3.05
CA SER A 72 -12.88 -7.82 1.90
C SER A 72 -11.57 -8.58 1.80
N ILE A 73 -11.62 -9.77 1.18
CA ILE A 73 -10.49 -10.68 1.06
C ILE A 73 -10.08 -10.78 -0.39
N PHE A 74 -8.77 -10.62 -0.63
CA PHE A 74 -8.10 -10.81 -1.91
C PHE A 74 -6.99 -11.85 -1.71
N TYR A 75 -7.32 -13.14 -1.80
CA TYR A 75 -6.37 -14.23 -1.68
C TYR A 75 -6.08 -14.84 -3.05
N LYS A 76 -4.82 -14.83 -3.47
CA LYS A 76 -4.42 -15.30 -4.81
C LYS A 76 -5.21 -14.66 -5.95
N THR A 77 -5.71 -13.46 -5.72
CA THR A 77 -6.46 -12.70 -6.71
C THR A 77 -5.50 -12.25 -7.81
N ILE A 78 -5.92 -12.40 -9.06
CA ILE A 78 -5.10 -12.06 -10.22
C ILE A 78 -5.48 -10.68 -10.72
N PHE A 79 -4.51 -9.75 -10.72
CA PHE A 79 -4.66 -8.42 -11.29
C PHE A 79 -3.76 -8.31 -12.53
N ARG A 80 -4.36 -8.20 -13.71
CA ARG A 80 -3.60 -8.06 -14.97
C ARG A 80 -3.49 -6.59 -15.34
N ALA A 81 -2.26 -6.05 -15.31
CA ALA A 81 -1.97 -4.67 -15.70
C ALA A 81 -2.93 -3.67 -15.05
N LEU A 82 -3.02 -3.71 -13.73
CA LEU A 82 -3.87 -2.86 -12.92
C LEU A 82 -3.30 -1.45 -12.81
N ALA A 83 -4.13 -0.43 -13.03
CA ALA A 83 -3.92 0.92 -12.50
C ALA A 83 -5.06 1.25 -11.54
N GLU A 84 -4.69 1.68 -10.34
CA GLU A 84 -5.60 1.87 -9.23
C GLU A 84 -5.67 3.36 -8.87
N HIS A 85 -6.89 3.96 -8.94
CA HIS A 85 -7.14 5.39 -8.84
C HIS A 85 -8.17 5.73 -7.77
N GLY A 86 -7.77 6.51 -6.77
CA GLY A 86 -8.70 7.13 -5.82
C GLY A 86 -9.58 6.13 -5.06
N ASN A 87 -9.14 4.87 -4.92
CA ASN A 87 -9.91 3.84 -4.25
C ASN A 87 -9.71 3.90 -2.72
N GLU A 88 -10.67 3.32 -2.00
CA GLU A 88 -10.64 3.24 -0.56
C GLU A 88 -10.76 1.79 -0.11
N PHE A 89 -9.78 1.33 0.67
CA PHE A 89 -9.75 -0.02 1.23
C PHE A 89 -9.72 0.06 2.75
N TYR A 90 -10.71 -0.54 3.41
CA TYR A 90 -10.85 -0.56 4.86
C TYR A 90 -10.86 -2.00 5.38
N SER A 91 -9.94 -2.33 6.27
CA SER A 91 -9.84 -3.66 6.90
C SER A 91 -9.80 -4.81 5.89
N CYS A 92 -9.13 -4.60 4.76
CA CYS A 92 -9.01 -5.62 3.72
C CYS A 92 -7.76 -6.48 3.92
N LEU A 93 -7.86 -7.75 3.50
CA LEU A 93 -6.74 -8.67 3.43
C LEU A 93 -6.31 -8.86 1.97
N PHE A 94 -5.03 -8.62 1.70
CA PHE A 94 -4.36 -8.94 0.44
C PHE A 94 -3.31 -10.02 0.72
N GLU A 95 -3.51 -11.23 0.23
CA GLU A 95 -2.60 -12.34 0.51
C GLU A 95 -2.22 -13.09 -0.77
N ASP A 96 -0.92 -13.35 -0.93
CA ASP A 96 -0.34 -14.11 -2.04
C ASP A 96 -0.71 -13.52 -3.42
N ILE A 97 -0.49 -12.22 -3.59
CA ILE A 97 -0.85 -11.45 -4.78
C ILE A 97 0.42 -10.93 -5.48
N ASN A 98 0.39 -10.90 -6.79
CA ASN A 98 1.44 -10.31 -7.62
C ASN A 98 0.97 -9.01 -8.26
N PHE A 99 1.47 -7.86 -7.74
CA PHE A 99 1.27 -6.52 -8.28
C PHE A 99 2.47 -5.97 -9.07
N LYS A 100 3.45 -6.80 -9.47
CA LYS A 100 4.65 -6.31 -10.18
C LYS A 100 4.32 -5.52 -11.46
N ASN A 101 3.19 -5.76 -12.09
CA ASN A 101 2.72 -5.04 -13.27
C ASN A 101 1.57 -4.06 -12.96
N ALA A 102 1.41 -3.68 -11.70
CA ALA A 102 0.37 -2.75 -11.27
C ALA A 102 0.97 -1.41 -10.86
N ILE A 103 0.18 -0.35 -10.99
CA ILE A 103 0.45 0.96 -10.39
C ILE A 103 -0.53 1.14 -9.25
N ILE A 104 0.00 1.26 -8.04
CA ILE A 104 -0.78 1.35 -6.81
C ILE A 104 -0.85 2.81 -6.34
N GLY A 105 -2.03 3.28 -6.01
CA GLY A 105 -2.26 4.53 -5.30
C GLY A 105 -2.36 5.77 -6.16
N TYR A 106 -2.50 5.63 -7.46
CA TYR A 106 -2.76 6.77 -8.33
C TYR A 106 -3.96 7.58 -7.78
N ASP A 107 -3.90 8.90 -7.81
CA ASP A 107 -4.89 9.80 -7.20
C ASP A 107 -5.14 9.59 -5.70
N SER A 108 -4.08 9.21 -4.97
CA SER A 108 -4.09 9.11 -3.51
C SER A 108 -5.06 8.07 -2.95
N SER A 109 -5.13 6.91 -3.58
CA SER A 109 -5.87 5.78 -3.00
C SER A 109 -5.48 5.51 -1.55
N CYS A 110 -6.46 5.14 -0.74
CA CYS A 110 -6.33 5.06 0.71
C CYS A 110 -6.53 3.63 1.20
N TYR A 111 -5.59 3.17 2.02
CA TYR A 111 -5.63 1.87 2.68
C TYR A 111 -5.62 2.08 4.19
N VAL A 112 -6.67 1.64 4.88
CA VAL A 112 -6.82 1.81 6.33
C VAL A 112 -7.06 0.47 7.00
N ASN A 113 -6.23 0.14 8.00
CA ASN A 113 -6.30 -1.12 8.73
C ASN A 113 -6.23 -2.35 7.81
N CYS A 114 -5.46 -2.24 6.71
CA CYS A 114 -5.30 -3.34 5.76
C CYS A 114 -4.08 -4.19 6.09
N THR A 115 -4.16 -5.48 5.72
CA THR A 115 -3.04 -6.41 5.83
C THR A 115 -2.61 -6.87 4.45
N PHE A 116 -1.32 -6.70 4.15
CA PHE A 116 -0.67 -7.22 2.96
C PHE A 116 0.28 -8.34 3.38
N LYS A 117 0.04 -9.55 2.90
CA LYS A 117 0.82 -10.73 3.27
C LYS A 117 1.30 -11.48 2.04
N LYS A 118 2.61 -11.66 1.91
CA LYS A 118 3.23 -12.30 0.74
C LYS A 118 2.82 -11.65 -0.58
N VAL A 119 2.67 -10.33 -0.59
CA VAL A 119 2.34 -9.55 -1.78
C VAL A 119 3.63 -9.12 -2.46
N LYS A 120 3.69 -9.27 -3.79
CA LYS A 120 4.77 -8.73 -4.63
C LYS A 120 4.33 -7.40 -5.19
N PHE A 121 5.04 -6.33 -4.85
CA PHE A 121 4.72 -4.99 -5.29
C PHE A 121 5.53 -4.54 -6.52
N GLY A 122 4.94 -3.65 -7.30
CA GLY A 122 5.55 -2.94 -8.41
C GLY A 122 5.63 -1.44 -8.14
N ALA A 123 5.01 -0.62 -8.99
CA ALA A 123 5.08 0.83 -8.89
C ALA A 123 4.05 1.40 -7.91
N PHE A 124 4.47 2.46 -7.21
CA PHE A 124 3.61 3.26 -6.32
C PHE A 124 3.58 4.72 -6.77
N ILE A 125 2.41 5.35 -6.71
CA ILE A 125 2.24 6.77 -6.94
C ILE A 125 1.32 7.36 -5.88
N LYS A 126 1.88 8.03 -4.88
CA LYS A 126 1.19 8.74 -3.78
C LYS A 126 0.05 8.01 -3.03
N PRO A 127 0.07 6.67 -2.80
CA PRO A 127 -0.92 6.03 -1.94
C PRO A 127 -0.79 6.49 -0.50
N GLN A 128 -1.87 6.29 0.26
CA GLN A 128 -1.92 6.58 1.68
C GLN A 128 -2.21 5.31 2.45
N PHE A 129 -1.29 4.93 3.33
CA PHE A 129 -1.42 3.77 4.21
C PHE A 129 -1.55 4.24 5.66
N ARG A 130 -2.59 3.79 6.35
CA ARG A 130 -2.79 4.04 7.77
C ARG A 130 -3.19 2.77 8.49
N ASP A 131 -2.54 2.51 9.64
CA ASP A 131 -2.79 1.33 10.47
C ASP A 131 -2.62 0.01 9.69
N CYS A 132 -1.70 -0.02 8.70
CA CYS A 132 -1.52 -1.16 7.81
C CYS A 132 -0.35 -2.04 8.24
N LYS A 133 -0.45 -3.35 7.89
CA LYS A 133 0.64 -4.32 8.08
C LYS A 133 1.12 -4.89 6.77
N PHE A 134 2.44 -4.96 6.61
CA PHE A 134 3.11 -5.56 5.46
C PHE A 134 3.94 -6.75 5.96
N ILE A 135 3.50 -7.97 5.66
CA ILE A 135 4.06 -9.19 6.23
C ILE A 135 4.69 -10.05 5.14
N ASN A 136 6.01 -10.20 5.17
CA ASN A 136 6.78 -11.00 4.19
C ASN A 136 6.44 -10.63 2.74
N CYS A 137 6.28 -9.33 2.47
CA CYS A 137 6.05 -8.81 1.13
C CYS A 137 7.37 -8.71 0.35
N ASP A 138 7.28 -8.83 -0.97
CA ASP A 138 8.40 -8.61 -1.89
C ASP A 138 8.35 -7.15 -2.37
N PHE A 139 9.29 -6.34 -1.86
CA PHE A 139 9.49 -4.94 -2.23
C PHE A 139 10.77 -4.72 -3.05
N TYR A 140 11.38 -5.76 -3.56
CA TYR A 140 12.63 -5.61 -4.28
C TYR A 140 12.51 -4.60 -5.42
N ASP A 141 13.41 -3.58 -5.42
CA ASP A 141 13.46 -2.47 -6.37
C ASP A 141 12.19 -1.60 -6.39
N VAL A 142 11.57 -1.40 -5.22
CA VAL A 142 10.37 -0.58 -5.08
C VAL A 142 10.73 0.83 -4.61
N ASP A 143 10.23 1.82 -5.35
CA ASP A 143 10.26 3.25 -4.99
C ASP A 143 8.85 3.69 -4.56
N PHE A 144 8.70 4.00 -3.27
CA PHE A 144 7.45 4.51 -2.70
C PHE A 144 7.29 6.02 -2.95
N GLN A 145 7.13 6.39 -4.21
CA GLN A 145 7.03 7.78 -4.64
C GLN A 145 5.84 8.50 -3.98
N ALA A 146 6.16 9.51 -3.17
CA ALA A 146 5.17 10.31 -2.46
C ALA A 146 4.10 9.50 -1.69
N SER A 147 4.39 8.23 -1.37
CA SER A 147 3.55 7.39 -0.53
C SER A 147 3.55 7.91 0.91
N ASN A 148 2.42 7.83 1.59
CA ASN A 148 2.30 8.25 2.98
C ASN A 148 2.03 7.06 3.89
N PHE A 149 2.79 6.96 4.99
CA PHE A 149 2.65 5.88 5.97
C PHE A 149 2.39 6.48 7.36
N GLU A 150 1.35 5.97 8.03
CA GLU A 150 0.98 6.34 9.40
C GLU A 150 0.59 5.09 10.17
N ASN A 151 1.23 4.85 11.32
CA ASN A 151 1.02 3.68 12.20
C ASN A 151 1.15 2.34 11.43
N CYS A 152 2.08 2.26 10.48
CA CYS A 152 2.27 1.05 9.67
C CYS A 152 3.38 0.16 10.23
N GLU A 153 3.28 -1.13 9.99
CA GLU A 153 4.23 -2.14 10.43
C GLU A 153 4.77 -2.94 9.25
N PHE A 154 6.10 -3.03 9.14
CA PHE A 154 6.79 -3.83 8.14
C PHE A 154 7.48 -5.01 8.81
N ILE A 155 7.16 -6.23 8.37
CA ILE A 155 7.67 -7.49 8.90
C ILE A 155 8.29 -8.30 7.77
N GLY A 156 9.54 -8.74 7.93
CA GLY A 156 10.28 -9.52 6.93
C GLY A 156 11.34 -8.70 6.21
N ASN A 157 11.74 -9.12 5.01
CA ASN A 157 12.85 -8.51 4.30
C ASN A 157 12.40 -7.32 3.45
N LEU A 158 13.14 -6.20 3.57
CA LEU A 158 13.08 -5.07 2.64
C LEU A 158 14.45 -4.95 2.00
N ASP A 159 14.51 -5.07 0.67
CA ASP A 159 15.74 -5.09 -0.09
C ASP A 159 15.64 -4.14 -1.28
N ASN A 160 16.59 -3.19 -1.37
CA ASN A 160 16.66 -2.17 -2.42
C ASN A 160 15.36 -1.34 -2.51
N VAL A 161 14.98 -0.66 -1.42
CA VAL A 161 13.70 0.05 -1.28
C VAL A 161 13.92 1.52 -0.99
N TRP A 162 13.13 2.39 -1.64
CA TRP A 162 13.13 3.84 -1.37
C TRP A 162 11.83 4.29 -0.72
N PHE A 163 11.94 4.87 0.47
CA PHE A 163 10.86 5.64 1.11
C PHE A 163 11.10 7.13 0.90
N ARG A 164 10.16 7.80 0.25
CA ARG A 164 10.30 9.23 -0.07
C ARG A 164 9.30 10.07 0.69
N GLY A 165 9.74 11.24 1.14
CA GLY A 165 8.87 12.24 1.77
C GLY A 165 7.93 12.93 0.78
N GLY A 166 8.23 12.83 -0.52
CA GLY A 166 7.46 13.43 -1.60
C GLY A 166 7.82 12.83 -2.95
N PHE A 167 7.54 13.55 -4.02
CA PHE A 167 8.03 13.18 -5.36
C PHE A 167 9.51 13.58 -5.53
N PRO A 168 10.34 12.72 -6.17
CA PRO A 168 11.77 12.96 -6.32
C PRO A 168 12.10 14.11 -7.30
N THR A 169 11.17 14.49 -8.18
CA THR A 169 11.40 15.53 -9.18
C THR A 169 10.21 16.48 -9.34
N GLU A 170 10.48 17.71 -9.75
CA GLU A 170 9.44 18.69 -10.08
C GLU A 170 8.58 18.25 -11.29
N SER A 171 9.12 17.46 -12.20
CA SER A 171 8.37 16.90 -13.32
C SER A 171 7.26 15.98 -12.83
N LEU A 172 7.57 15.08 -11.89
CA LEU A 172 6.58 14.18 -11.30
C LEU A 172 5.53 14.92 -10.47
N LYS A 173 5.93 15.99 -9.76
CA LYS A 173 4.96 16.87 -9.06
C LYS A 173 3.98 17.53 -10.02
N LYS A 174 4.46 17.97 -11.20
CA LYS A 174 3.59 18.56 -12.22
C LYS A 174 2.66 17.53 -12.85
N GLU A 175 3.14 16.31 -13.07
CA GLU A 175 2.40 15.24 -13.68
C GLU A 175 1.32 14.67 -12.76
N PHE A 176 1.68 14.37 -11.49
CA PHE A 176 0.79 13.68 -10.55
C PHE A 176 0.14 14.61 -9.53
N GLY A 177 0.45 15.90 -9.56
CA GLY A 177 -0.14 16.91 -8.70
C GLY A 177 0.32 16.82 -7.24
N TYR A 178 -0.49 17.40 -6.35
CA TYR A 178 -0.16 17.45 -4.93
C TYR A 178 -0.08 16.05 -4.29
N ALA A 179 0.91 15.87 -3.43
CA ALA A 179 1.03 14.71 -2.55
C ALA A 179 1.17 15.16 -1.09
N LYS A 180 0.57 14.43 -0.18
CA LYS A 180 0.76 14.64 1.25
C LYS A 180 2.21 14.30 1.62
N GLN A 181 2.84 15.13 2.45
CA GLN A 181 4.18 14.86 3.00
C GLN A 181 4.19 13.53 3.75
N ASN A 182 5.08 12.62 3.38
CA ASN A 182 5.28 11.37 4.13
C ASN A 182 6.09 11.64 5.39
N LYS A 183 5.42 11.62 6.52
CA LYS A 183 6.04 11.82 7.84
C LYS A 183 6.49 10.52 8.50
N MET A 184 6.27 9.36 7.86
CA MET A 184 6.56 8.04 8.46
C MET A 184 6.08 7.93 9.92
N LEU A 185 4.94 8.52 10.24
CA LEU A 185 4.44 8.69 11.59
C LEU A 185 4.18 7.32 12.25
N ASN A 186 4.93 7.02 13.32
CA ASN A 186 4.85 5.75 14.07
C ASN A 186 4.99 4.50 13.18
N VAL A 187 5.83 4.55 12.16
CA VAL A 187 6.12 3.38 11.33
C VAL A 187 7.11 2.47 12.04
N SER A 188 6.81 1.17 12.11
CA SER A 188 7.67 0.18 12.73
C SER A 188 8.34 -0.72 11.70
N PHE A 189 9.67 -0.84 11.83
CA PHE A 189 10.53 -1.83 11.18
C PHE A 189 11.17 -2.78 12.20
N GLU A 190 10.67 -2.84 13.47
CA GLU A 190 11.31 -3.62 14.53
C GLU A 190 11.50 -5.10 14.17
N ASP A 191 10.54 -5.68 13.41
CA ASP A 191 10.56 -7.07 12.93
C ASP A 191 10.94 -7.18 11.45
N ALA A 192 11.60 -6.15 10.89
CA ALA A 192 12.09 -6.14 9.53
C ALA A 192 13.61 -6.36 9.46
N ILE A 193 14.07 -6.89 8.33
CA ILE A 193 15.48 -6.91 7.91
C ILE A 193 15.61 -5.87 6.81
N LEU A 194 16.40 -4.81 7.07
CA LEU A 194 16.60 -3.71 6.14
C LEU A 194 17.93 -3.91 5.40
N HIS A 195 17.85 -4.11 4.08
CA HIS A 195 18.99 -4.25 3.20
C HIS A 195 18.86 -3.22 2.05
N ASP A 196 19.83 -2.30 1.94
CA ASP A 196 19.82 -1.21 0.96
C ASP A 196 18.50 -0.41 0.93
N VAL A 197 18.01 -0.03 2.13
CA VAL A 197 16.80 0.79 2.27
C VAL A 197 17.20 2.26 2.38
N THR A 198 16.61 3.09 1.53
CA THR A 198 16.86 4.53 1.46
C THR A 198 15.65 5.33 1.90
N PHE A 199 15.87 6.37 2.71
CA PHE A 199 14.88 7.38 3.08
C PHE A 199 15.31 8.72 2.53
N SER A 200 14.47 9.40 1.73
CA SER A 200 14.82 10.63 1.04
C SER A 200 13.66 11.63 0.95
N ASP A 201 13.92 12.78 0.30
CA ASP A 201 12.92 13.82 -0.01
C ASP A 201 12.15 14.30 1.23
N ASN A 202 12.90 14.60 2.31
CA ASN A 202 12.37 15.06 3.61
C ASN A 202 11.43 14.05 4.30
N CYS A 203 11.70 12.76 4.14
CA CYS A 203 11.06 11.73 4.93
C CYS A 203 11.39 11.93 6.41
N ASP A 204 10.37 12.09 7.27
CA ASP A 204 10.58 12.31 8.71
C ASP A 204 10.71 10.98 9.45
N LEU A 205 11.88 10.73 10.03
CA LEU A 205 12.19 9.49 10.74
C LEU A 205 12.10 9.62 12.26
N SER A 206 11.64 10.75 12.78
CA SER A 206 11.66 11.06 14.22
C SER A 206 10.82 10.11 15.08
N THR A 207 9.80 9.49 14.49
CA THR A 207 8.91 8.54 15.20
C THR A 207 9.03 7.10 14.69
N VAL A 208 9.99 6.84 13.79
CA VAL A 208 10.19 5.51 13.20
C VAL A 208 10.88 4.58 14.19
N LEU A 209 10.38 3.36 14.31
CA LEU A 209 10.97 2.31 15.12
C LEU A 209 11.82 1.39 14.23
N PHE A 210 13.14 1.41 14.42
CA PHE A 210 14.08 0.59 13.68
C PHE A 210 14.39 -0.73 14.40
N PRO A 211 14.89 -1.77 13.66
CA PRO A 211 15.29 -3.03 14.25
C PRO A 211 16.35 -2.83 15.36
N LYS A 212 16.15 -3.45 16.53
CA LYS A 212 17.08 -3.34 17.68
C LYS A 212 18.40 -4.04 17.43
N GLN A 213 18.44 -5.05 16.56
CA GLN A 213 19.64 -5.85 16.28
C GLN A 213 20.38 -5.26 15.08
N LYS A 214 21.61 -4.79 15.28
CA LYS A 214 22.47 -4.22 14.23
C LYS A 214 22.65 -5.11 13.00
N ARG A 215 22.59 -6.44 13.14
CA ARG A 215 22.72 -7.39 12.04
C ARG A 215 21.59 -7.28 11.01
N TYR A 216 20.49 -6.65 11.33
CA TYR A 216 19.36 -6.41 10.44
C TYR A 216 19.42 -5.05 9.73
N LEU A 217 20.45 -4.27 10.02
CA LEU A 217 20.72 -2.99 9.40
C LEU A 217 21.95 -3.15 8.50
N GLN A 218 21.75 -3.40 7.23
CA GLN A 218 22.79 -3.23 6.23
C GLN A 218 22.90 -1.74 5.86
N PRO A 219 24.02 -1.25 5.29
CA PRO A 219 24.24 0.16 5.10
C PRO A 219 23.07 0.86 4.43
N ILE A 220 22.47 1.82 5.11
CA ILE A 220 21.52 2.76 4.53
C ILE A 220 22.35 3.82 3.83
N ILE A 221 22.38 3.80 2.50
CA ILE A 221 23.10 4.80 1.73
C ILE A 221 22.24 6.04 1.65
N THR A 222 22.70 7.11 2.28
CA THR A 222 22.02 8.40 2.23
C THR A 222 23.01 9.47 1.86
N GLN A 223 22.97 9.89 0.65
CA GLN A 223 23.73 11.05 0.19
C GLN A 223 23.04 12.39 0.51
N TYR A 224 21.77 12.34 0.93
CA TYR A 224 20.93 13.54 1.14
C TYR A 224 20.77 14.00 2.59
N PHE A 225 21.27 13.23 3.57
CA PHE A 225 21.11 13.60 4.99
C PHE A 225 22.24 14.48 5.54
N ILE A 226 23.25 14.75 4.76
CA ILE A 226 24.42 15.54 5.23
C ILE A 226 24.01 16.99 5.57
N ASP A 227 22.95 17.50 4.97
CA ASP A 227 22.53 18.90 5.14
C ASP A 227 21.48 19.13 6.25
N ASN A 228 20.83 18.09 6.74
CA ASN A 228 19.86 18.18 7.83
C ASN A 228 20.37 17.45 9.07
N LYS A 229 20.95 18.21 9.99
CA LYS A 229 21.49 17.78 11.30
C LYS A 229 20.43 17.15 12.19
N SER A 230 19.95 15.93 11.92
CA SER A 230 19.15 15.18 12.89
C SER A 230 20.04 14.24 13.71
N GLU A 231 19.89 14.26 15.02
CA GLU A 231 20.70 13.46 15.96
C GLU A 231 20.63 11.96 15.74
N ILE A 232 19.58 11.47 15.06
CA ILE A 232 19.40 10.05 14.70
C ILE A 232 20.51 9.57 13.76
N TRP A 233 21.01 10.42 12.87
CA TRP A 233 22.14 10.14 12.02
C TRP A 233 23.45 9.96 12.75
N LEU A 234 23.65 10.77 13.79
CA LEU A 234 24.84 10.65 14.63
C LEU A 234 24.92 9.29 15.29
N LEU A 235 23.79 8.70 15.69
CA LEU A 235 23.72 7.37 16.28
C LEU A 235 24.08 6.26 15.27
N PHE A 236 23.66 6.39 14.00
CA PHE A 236 24.02 5.43 12.95
C PHE A 236 25.50 5.51 12.55
N LEU A 237 26.03 6.72 12.38
CA LEU A 237 27.46 6.93 12.06
C LEU A 237 28.39 6.55 13.21
N ILE A 238 28.05 6.87 14.46
CA ILE A 238 28.84 6.49 15.64
C ILE A 238 28.88 4.97 15.84
N ALA A 239 27.82 4.26 15.45
CA ALA A 239 27.80 2.80 15.51
C ALA A 239 28.75 2.13 14.51
N HIS A 240 29.11 2.82 13.43
CA HIS A 240 30.02 2.33 12.37
C HIS A 240 31.47 2.83 12.50
N SER A 241 31.71 3.95 13.24
CA SER A 241 33.05 4.53 13.39
C SER A 241 33.90 3.91 14.53
N LYS A 242 33.36 2.97 15.27
CA LYS A 242 34.08 2.26 16.33
C LYS A 242 34.41 0.81 15.94
N ARG A 243 35.05 0.63 14.79
CA ARG A 243 35.82 -0.58 14.45
C ARG A 243 37.23 -0.17 14.10
#